data_aeeca534c48b2521a943226097a2733d
#
_entry.id   aeeca534c48b2521a943226097a2733d
#
_cell.length_a   1.000
_cell.length_b   1.000
_cell.length_c   1.000
_cell.angle_alpha   90.00
_cell.angle_beta   90.00
_cell.angle_gamma   90.00
#
_symmetry.space_group_name_H-M   'P 1'
#
loop_
_entity.id
_entity.type
_entity.pdbx_description
1 polymer ?
#
loop_
_entity_poly.entity_id
_entity_poly.type
_entity_poly.pdbx_seq_one_letter_code
_entity_poly.pdbx_strand_id
1 'polypeptide(L)'
;MFPFVPAFYLAEVITIPPPTSGKRYITQMQEIRPLPGQLNEIPVFNSNSPEVVTGEGILLSTFPQTAKKFPNAHLNIPISGQFDFFSHHIARPINKQQTLYQGVLIYNPSSQPVTLNILQGISYVTSPDAPFVELPPMVEDPQGRVFSGPGSRLAGDILRGRHQRTFPEQIMIPPQQTQMLFSLPIPTASARSTFLRLQSNGPVHLANLVRFSTPGSSPTFPNIPGFSISSFSPQMPILSQWLNFLNTGRLAEPRDIIPTLGENAYQGEKVYGRVAGVSVGSEWTGTVVDRPGMNVLTIPYPGYAFSYPLSTVSTATLGTQQIQSAPLLARYPDTATRANGNYGVQYRLTLPLYNPTRQSQRVSLSIQTPFKQNVASNRLTFIEPPQGQVFFRGTVRFTYSDDFGQTQQRYFHLVQRQGQQGESLITLTLPPGGSRSVGVEFIYPPDATPPQVLTVKTWESGVN
;
A
#
# COMPACT_ATOMS: atom_id res chain seq x y z
N MET A 1 10.42 -10.13 22.81
CA MET A 1 11.30 -9.07 22.31
C MET A 1 11.30 -9.20 20.78
N PHE A 2 10.41 -8.48 20.08
CA PHE A 2 10.36 -8.57 18.62
C PHE A 2 11.59 -7.86 18.05
N PRO A 3 12.23 -8.44 17.03
CA PRO A 3 13.37 -7.80 16.41
C PRO A 3 12.95 -6.46 15.81
N PHE A 4 13.76 -5.47 16.05
CA PHE A 4 13.72 -4.15 15.44
C PHE A 4 13.64 -4.33 13.92
N VAL A 5 12.51 -3.97 13.29
CA VAL A 5 12.45 -3.83 11.84
C VAL A 5 13.07 -2.47 11.54
N PRO A 6 14.28 -2.41 10.98
CA PRO A 6 14.91 -1.13 10.66
C PRO A 6 14.04 -0.41 9.62
N ALA A 7 14.05 0.91 9.67
CA ALA A 7 13.46 1.76 8.65
C ALA A 7 13.97 1.27 7.28
N PHE A 8 13.04 0.84 6.41
CA PHE A 8 13.39 0.28 5.13
C PHE A 8 14.07 1.36 4.28
N TYR A 9 15.37 1.25 4.14
CA TYR A 9 16.11 1.94 3.09
C TYR A 9 15.72 1.27 1.77
N LEU A 10 14.97 1.95 0.92
CA LEU A 10 14.91 1.61 -0.50
C LEU A 10 16.20 2.13 -1.15
N ALA A 11 17.33 1.65 -0.68
CA ALA A 11 18.62 1.97 -1.26
C ALA A 11 19.29 0.65 -1.61
N GLU A 12 19.69 0.56 -2.82
CA GLU A 12 20.86 -0.16 -3.34
C GLU A 12 20.65 -0.48 -4.81
N VAL A 13 21.60 -0.06 -5.63
CA VAL A 13 22.03 -0.86 -6.77
C VAL A 13 22.60 -2.13 -6.14
N ILE A 14 21.77 -3.16 -5.97
CA ILE A 14 22.23 -4.40 -5.38
C ILE A 14 23.14 -5.07 -6.40
N THR A 15 24.43 -4.90 -6.21
CA THR A 15 25.40 -5.92 -6.59
C THR A 15 24.95 -7.16 -5.85
N ILE A 16 24.56 -8.22 -6.58
CA ILE A 16 24.12 -9.48 -5.97
C ILE A 16 25.25 -9.94 -5.04
N PRO A 17 25.09 -9.94 -3.71
CA PRO A 17 26.18 -10.28 -2.81
C PRO A 17 26.56 -11.74 -3.03
N PRO A 18 27.82 -12.12 -2.82
CA PRO A 18 28.21 -13.51 -2.88
C PRO A 18 27.33 -14.34 -1.91
N PRO A 19 26.92 -15.56 -2.29
CA PRO A 19 26.07 -16.39 -1.46
C PRO A 19 26.76 -16.67 -0.12
N THR A 20 26.06 -16.42 0.98
CA THR A 20 26.47 -16.90 2.30
C THR A 20 26.43 -18.43 2.31
N SER A 21 27.29 -19.07 3.12
CA SER A 21 27.38 -20.52 3.21
C SER A 21 26.00 -21.21 3.27
N GLY A 22 25.76 -22.18 2.39
CA GLY A 22 24.51 -22.94 2.31
C GLY A 22 23.42 -22.33 1.43
N LYS A 23 23.65 -21.20 0.74
CA LYS A 23 22.70 -20.58 -0.21
C LYS A 23 23.21 -20.70 -1.64
N ARG A 24 22.29 -20.90 -2.59
CA ARG A 24 22.62 -20.91 -4.03
C ARG A 24 21.77 -19.91 -4.80
N TYR A 25 22.35 -19.24 -5.79
CA TYR A 25 21.60 -18.44 -6.73
C TYR A 25 20.90 -19.30 -7.78
N ILE A 26 19.67 -18.92 -8.11
CA ILE A 26 18.89 -19.54 -9.16
C ILE A 26 18.65 -18.47 -10.23
N THR A 27 19.05 -18.75 -11.45
CA THR A 27 18.79 -17.88 -12.59
C THR A 27 17.71 -18.49 -13.46
N GLN A 28 16.62 -17.73 -13.66
CA GLN A 28 15.56 -18.06 -14.61
C GLN A 28 15.74 -17.21 -15.87
N MET A 29 15.98 -17.90 -16.99
CA MET A 29 15.99 -17.24 -18.30
C MET A 29 14.55 -16.94 -18.72
N GLN A 30 14.24 -15.65 -18.93
CA GLN A 30 12.92 -15.22 -19.35
C GLN A 30 12.94 -13.79 -19.87
N GLU A 31 12.01 -13.46 -20.73
CA GLU A 31 11.82 -12.11 -21.22
C GLU A 31 11.20 -11.23 -20.13
N ILE A 32 11.75 -10.04 -19.92
CA ILE A 32 11.20 -9.04 -18.99
C ILE A 32 10.62 -7.91 -19.84
N ARG A 33 9.32 -7.68 -19.69
CA ARG A 33 8.54 -6.71 -20.47
C ARG A 33 8.05 -5.57 -19.59
N PRO A 34 8.01 -4.31 -20.06
CA PRO A 34 7.33 -3.24 -19.34
C PRO A 34 5.85 -3.61 -19.15
N LEU A 35 5.28 -3.25 -17.99
CA LEU A 35 3.87 -3.50 -17.71
C LEU A 35 2.99 -2.57 -18.53
N PRO A 36 2.09 -3.07 -19.40
CA PRO A 36 1.14 -2.23 -20.09
C PRO A 36 0.17 -1.53 -19.13
N GLY A 37 -0.39 -0.39 -19.58
CA GLY A 37 -1.33 0.39 -18.78
C GLY A 37 -0.70 1.62 -18.16
N GLN A 38 -1.44 2.25 -17.27
CA GLN A 38 -1.05 3.49 -16.61
C GLN A 38 -1.82 3.72 -15.31
N LEU A 39 -1.33 4.64 -14.50
CA LEU A 39 -2.08 5.18 -13.37
C LEU A 39 -3.25 6.03 -13.86
N ASN A 40 -4.37 5.96 -13.14
CA ASN A 40 -5.47 6.89 -13.34
C ASN A 40 -5.12 8.29 -12.78
N GLU A 41 -6.03 9.27 -12.92
CA GLU A 41 -5.83 10.65 -12.47
C GLU A 41 -6.48 10.93 -11.10
N ILE A 42 -6.91 9.91 -10.38
CA ILE A 42 -7.59 10.07 -9.09
C ILE A 42 -6.56 10.49 -8.02
N PRO A 43 -6.79 11.63 -7.31
CA PRO A 43 -5.93 12.06 -6.24
C PRO A 43 -5.94 11.09 -5.06
N VAL A 44 -4.80 11.00 -4.37
CA VAL A 44 -4.68 10.24 -3.13
C VAL A 44 -4.10 11.15 -2.04
N PHE A 45 -4.85 11.39 -0.98
CA PHE A 45 -4.31 11.97 0.25
C PHE A 45 -3.46 10.89 0.93
N ASN A 46 -2.13 10.99 0.77
CA ASN A 46 -1.19 9.96 1.13
C ASN A 46 -0.34 10.38 2.33
N SER A 47 -0.68 9.85 3.51
CA SER A 47 -0.05 10.15 4.79
C SER A 47 0.72 8.94 5.32
N ASN A 48 2.00 8.88 4.99
CA ASN A 48 2.93 7.82 5.39
C ASN A 48 4.26 8.36 5.95
N SER A 49 4.36 9.68 6.21
CA SER A 49 5.53 10.31 6.81
C SER A 49 5.11 11.29 7.92
N PRO A 50 5.75 11.22 9.11
CA PRO A 50 6.69 10.17 9.51
C PRO A 50 5.96 8.83 9.72
N GLU A 51 6.63 7.72 9.35
CA GLU A 51 6.07 6.40 9.63
C GLU A 51 6.01 6.12 11.12
N VAL A 52 7.10 6.42 11.84
CA VAL A 52 7.18 6.24 13.28
C VAL A 52 6.83 7.54 13.98
N VAL A 53 5.75 7.52 14.75
CA VAL A 53 5.22 8.67 15.47
C VAL A 53 5.52 8.53 16.96
N THR A 54 6.24 9.51 17.52
CA THR A 54 6.67 9.49 18.93
C THR A 54 5.92 10.46 19.82
N GLY A 55 5.17 11.41 19.22
CA GLY A 55 4.45 12.47 19.94
C GLY A 55 3.29 13.03 19.14
N GLU A 56 2.68 14.09 19.67
CA GLU A 56 1.62 14.83 18.98
C GLU A 56 2.16 15.60 17.77
N GLY A 57 1.37 15.72 16.70
CA GLY A 57 1.75 16.47 15.51
C GLY A 57 0.76 16.38 14.37
N ILE A 58 0.95 17.25 13.38
CA ILE A 58 0.28 17.20 12.10
C ILE A 58 1.06 16.23 11.21
N LEU A 59 0.42 15.16 10.76
CA LEU A 59 1.03 14.17 9.85
C LEU A 59 0.95 14.65 8.40
N LEU A 60 -0.24 15.10 7.99
CA LEU A 60 -0.50 15.71 6.69
C LEU A 60 -1.72 16.62 6.78
N SER A 61 -1.64 17.82 6.21
CA SER A 61 -2.78 18.74 6.13
C SER A 61 -2.81 19.45 4.79
N THR A 62 -3.97 19.40 4.12
CA THR A 62 -4.24 20.18 2.92
C THR A 62 -4.99 21.49 3.23
N PHE A 63 -5.25 21.81 4.50
CA PHE A 63 -5.95 23.03 4.93
C PHE A 63 -5.28 24.31 4.46
N PRO A 64 -6.02 25.44 4.41
CA PRO A 64 -5.46 26.76 4.19
C PRO A 64 -4.43 27.12 5.27
N GLN A 65 -3.41 27.88 4.87
CA GLN A 65 -2.33 28.36 5.75
C GLN A 65 -2.75 29.54 6.64
N THR A 66 -3.80 30.25 6.22
CA THR A 66 -4.31 31.43 6.91
C THR A 66 -4.78 31.10 8.33
N ALA A 67 -4.45 31.96 9.28
CA ALA A 67 -4.78 31.84 10.71
C ALA A 67 -4.21 30.56 11.39
N LYS A 68 -3.14 30.01 10.87
CA LYS A 68 -2.39 28.89 11.45
C LYS A 68 -1.12 29.38 12.14
N LYS A 69 -0.83 28.86 13.34
CA LYS A 69 0.41 29.18 14.06
C LYS A 69 1.66 28.70 13.28
N PHE A 70 1.52 27.58 12.58
CA PHE A 70 2.58 26.98 11.75
C PHE A 70 2.09 26.80 10.32
N PRO A 71 2.06 27.85 9.47
CA PRO A 71 1.53 27.78 8.10
C PRO A 71 2.15 26.69 7.24
N ASN A 72 3.44 26.44 7.39
CA ASN A 72 4.19 25.43 6.61
C ASN A 72 3.74 23.98 6.93
N ALA A 73 2.95 23.76 7.98
CA ALA A 73 2.35 22.45 8.26
C ALA A 73 1.07 22.19 7.42
N HIS A 74 0.71 23.11 6.52
CA HIS A 74 -0.51 23.03 5.71
C HIS A 74 -0.18 23.30 4.24
N LEU A 75 -0.59 22.39 3.35
CA LEU A 75 -0.26 22.44 1.93
C LEU A 75 -1.18 23.37 1.11
N ASN A 76 -2.31 23.80 1.66
CA ASN A 76 -3.28 24.70 1.02
C ASN A 76 -3.75 24.20 -0.36
N ILE A 77 -4.14 22.94 -0.46
CA ILE A 77 -4.67 22.34 -1.69
C ILE A 77 -6.01 21.65 -1.43
N PRO A 78 -7.13 22.12 -2.02
CA PRO A 78 -8.41 21.43 -1.94
C PRO A 78 -8.45 20.21 -2.83
N ILE A 79 -9.25 19.23 -2.46
CA ILE A 79 -9.52 18.02 -3.24
C ILE A 79 -11.03 17.97 -3.53
N SER A 80 -11.43 17.53 -4.71
CA SER A 80 -12.84 17.38 -5.10
C SER A 80 -13.04 16.19 -6.02
N GLY A 81 -14.29 15.75 -6.19
CA GLY A 81 -14.61 14.57 -6.97
C GLY A 81 -14.23 13.28 -6.25
N GLN A 82 -13.84 12.26 -6.99
CA GLN A 82 -13.34 11.01 -6.43
C GLN A 82 -11.89 11.17 -5.97
N PHE A 83 -11.56 10.67 -4.80
CA PHE A 83 -10.20 10.60 -4.29
C PHE A 83 -10.06 9.49 -3.24
N ASP A 84 -8.84 9.03 -3.02
CA ASP A 84 -8.55 8.06 -1.98
C ASP A 84 -7.80 8.73 -0.81
N PHE A 85 -8.01 8.20 0.39
CA PHE A 85 -7.23 8.48 1.59
C PHE A 85 -6.44 7.23 1.95
N PHE A 86 -5.13 7.37 2.09
CA PHE A 86 -4.26 6.33 2.59
C PHE A 86 -3.41 6.85 3.74
N SER A 87 -3.32 6.09 4.83
CA SER A 87 -2.36 6.37 5.90
C SER A 87 -1.79 5.10 6.52
N HIS A 88 -0.50 5.18 6.89
CA HIS A 88 0.20 4.13 7.63
C HIS A 88 1.17 4.75 8.63
N HIS A 89 0.93 4.54 9.94
CA HIS A 89 1.75 5.12 11.01
C HIS A 89 1.93 4.13 12.15
N ILE A 90 3.10 4.13 12.76
CA ILE A 90 3.50 3.28 13.89
C ILE A 90 3.66 4.15 15.13
N ALA A 91 2.88 3.90 16.17
CA ALA A 91 2.99 4.62 17.43
C ALA A 91 4.17 4.10 18.28
N ARG A 92 5.11 4.98 18.58
CA ARG A 92 6.22 4.73 19.49
C ARG A 92 6.41 5.92 20.44
N PRO A 93 5.40 6.24 21.26
CA PRO A 93 5.50 7.35 22.20
C PRO A 93 6.60 7.12 23.22
N ILE A 94 7.27 8.21 23.65
CA ILE A 94 8.30 8.17 24.69
C ILE A 94 7.70 7.63 25.98
N ASN A 95 6.53 8.12 26.37
CA ASN A 95 5.75 7.58 27.49
C ASN A 95 4.88 6.42 26.99
N LYS A 96 5.28 5.20 27.24
CA LYS A 96 4.61 3.96 26.79
C LYS A 96 3.20 3.75 27.36
N GLN A 97 2.81 4.49 28.38
CA GLN A 97 1.48 4.42 29.00
C GLN A 97 0.44 5.27 28.26
N GLN A 98 0.86 6.15 27.35
CA GLN A 98 -0.04 7.02 26.59
C GLN A 98 -0.40 6.37 25.25
N THR A 99 -1.69 6.34 24.95
CA THR A 99 -2.20 5.96 23.63
C THR A 99 -2.23 7.18 22.72
N LEU A 100 -1.66 7.06 21.52
CA LEU A 100 -1.86 8.05 20.46
C LEU A 100 -3.21 7.78 19.78
N TYR A 101 -3.90 8.86 19.45
CA TYR A 101 -5.09 8.83 18.59
C TYR A 101 -4.75 9.50 17.27
N GLN A 102 -5.13 8.86 16.18
CA GLN A 102 -5.16 9.44 14.85
C GLN A 102 -6.52 10.09 14.63
N GLY A 103 -6.55 11.40 14.38
CA GLY A 103 -7.75 12.15 14.04
C GLY A 103 -7.67 12.67 12.62
N VAL A 104 -8.71 12.43 11.82
CA VAL A 104 -8.82 13.00 10.48
C VAL A 104 -9.98 13.99 10.45
N LEU A 105 -9.63 15.23 10.16
CA LEU A 105 -10.57 16.33 9.99
C LEU A 105 -10.84 16.58 8.51
N ILE A 106 -12.06 17.01 8.20
CA ILE A 106 -12.47 17.44 6.87
C ILE A 106 -13.14 18.81 6.95
N TYR A 107 -12.77 19.71 6.04
CA TYR A 107 -13.26 21.09 5.98
C TYR A 107 -13.87 21.39 4.61
N ASN A 108 -15.04 22.00 4.62
CA ASN A 108 -15.70 22.54 3.45
C ASN A 108 -15.41 24.05 3.31
N PRO A 109 -14.57 24.48 2.34
CA PRO A 109 -14.24 25.90 2.17
C PRO A 109 -15.33 26.69 1.42
N SER A 110 -16.36 26.05 0.88
CA SER A 110 -17.38 26.68 0.05
C SER A 110 -18.52 27.31 0.89
N SER A 111 -19.33 28.13 0.23
CA SER A 111 -20.55 28.74 0.81
C SER A 111 -21.77 27.82 0.73
N GLN A 112 -21.62 26.61 0.14
CA GLN A 112 -22.68 25.60 0.02
C GLN A 112 -22.33 24.36 0.82
N PRO A 113 -23.30 23.57 1.32
CA PRO A 113 -23.03 22.28 1.92
C PRO A 113 -22.33 21.35 0.93
N VAL A 114 -21.35 20.58 1.42
CA VAL A 114 -20.66 19.55 0.65
C VAL A 114 -21.02 18.17 1.19
N THR A 115 -21.41 17.29 0.31
CA THR A 115 -21.65 15.88 0.62
C THR A 115 -20.40 15.06 0.28
N LEU A 116 -19.90 14.33 1.28
CA LEU A 116 -18.83 13.34 1.12
C LEU A 116 -19.43 11.95 1.22
N ASN A 117 -19.34 11.17 0.15
CA ASN A 117 -19.66 9.74 0.16
C ASN A 117 -18.40 8.96 0.49
N ILE A 118 -18.51 8.00 1.41
CA ILE A 118 -17.45 7.07 1.77
C ILE A 118 -17.76 5.73 1.11
N LEU A 119 -17.28 5.57 -0.13
CA LEU A 119 -17.58 4.41 -0.97
C LEU A 119 -16.98 3.12 -0.40
N GLN A 120 -15.86 3.26 0.32
CA GLN A 120 -15.20 2.16 1.00
C GLN A 120 -14.33 2.72 2.15
N GLY A 121 -14.35 2.06 3.30
CA GLY A 121 -13.55 2.47 4.45
C GLY A 121 -13.09 1.28 5.28
N ILE A 122 -11.77 1.14 5.46
CA ILE A 122 -11.12 0.07 6.21
C ILE A 122 -9.97 0.65 7.04
N SER A 123 -9.89 0.24 8.31
CA SER A 123 -8.78 0.60 9.20
C SER A 123 -8.46 -0.54 10.15
N TYR A 124 -7.20 -0.91 10.26
CA TYR A 124 -6.72 -1.93 11.18
C TYR A 124 -5.47 -1.48 11.93
N VAL A 125 -5.35 -1.92 13.19
CA VAL A 125 -4.11 -1.84 13.96
C VAL A 125 -3.44 -3.21 14.06
N THR A 126 -2.12 -3.22 14.31
CA THR A 126 -1.39 -4.46 14.53
C THR A 126 -1.97 -5.26 15.69
N SER A 127 -2.26 -4.59 16.81
CA SER A 127 -2.89 -5.23 17.97
C SER A 127 -4.06 -4.36 18.45
N PRO A 128 -5.26 -4.96 18.61
CA PRO A 128 -5.56 -6.39 18.54
C PRO A 128 -5.94 -6.92 17.14
N ASP A 129 -6.09 -6.06 16.11
CA ASP A 129 -6.85 -6.41 14.89
C ASP A 129 -6.09 -7.36 13.95
N ALA A 130 -4.80 -7.07 13.70
CA ALA A 130 -4.04 -7.72 12.63
C ALA A 130 -2.57 -7.89 12.99
N PRO A 131 -2.23 -8.84 13.87
CA PRO A 131 -0.84 -9.09 14.26
C PRO A 131 -0.01 -9.60 13.06
N PHE A 132 1.29 -9.29 13.09
CA PHE A 132 2.24 -9.94 12.20
C PHE A 132 2.43 -11.38 12.67
N VAL A 133 1.97 -12.31 11.85
CA VAL A 133 2.11 -13.76 12.07
C VAL A 133 2.99 -14.36 10.99
N GLU A 134 3.67 -15.45 11.32
CA GLU A 134 4.43 -16.21 10.35
C GLU A 134 3.47 -17.08 9.53
N LEU A 135 3.53 -16.97 8.20
CA LEU A 135 2.67 -17.69 7.28
C LEU A 135 3.53 -18.38 6.22
N PRO A 136 3.03 -19.45 5.59
CA PRO A 136 3.61 -20.00 4.38
C PRO A 136 3.73 -18.93 3.28
N PRO A 137 4.63 -19.13 2.29
CA PRO A 137 4.81 -18.20 1.17
C PRO A 137 3.52 -17.89 0.39
N MET A 138 2.58 -18.83 0.36
CA MET A 138 1.29 -18.72 -0.31
C MET A 138 0.23 -19.47 0.50
N VAL A 139 -0.92 -18.84 0.69
CA VAL A 139 -2.12 -19.46 1.26
C VAL A 139 -3.32 -19.03 0.44
N GLU A 140 -4.11 -19.99 -0.07
CA GLU A 140 -5.39 -19.67 -0.69
C GLU A 140 -6.40 -19.24 0.38
N ASP A 141 -6.99 -18.06 0.20
CA ASP A 141 -7.85 -17.43 1.22
C ASP A 141 -9.12 -16.84 0.61
N PRO A 142 -10.08 -17.67 0.19
CA PRO A 142 -11.33 -17.17 -0.39
C PRO A 142 -12.15 -16.31 0.55
N GLN A 143 -12.03 -16.53 1.86
CA GLN A 143 -12.85 -15.89 2.88
C GLN A 143 -12.23 -14.60 3.47
N GLY A 144 -10.95 -14.30 3.23
CA GLY A 144 -10.25 -13.15 3.79
C GLY A 144 -9.98 -13.29 5.29
N ARG A 145 -9.57 -14.47 5.71
CA ARG A 145 -9.21 -14.78 7.11
C ARG A 145 -7.71 -14.88 7.33
N VAL A 146 -6.94 -14.97 6.24
CA VAL A 146 -5.48 -15.07 6.30
C VAL A 146 -4.86 -13.71 6.01
N PHE A 147 -4.06 -13.22 6.95
CA PHE A 147 -3.34 -11.95 6.84
C PHE A 147 -2.12 -11.96 7.77
N SER A 148 -1.14 -11.14 7.46
CA SER A 148 0.03 -10.87 8.31
C SER A 148 0.26 -9.37 8.35
N GLY A 149 -0.16 -8.74 9.45
CA GLY A 149 -0.08 -7.30 9.66
C GLY A 149 -1.30 -6.50 9.14
N PRO A 150 -1.48 -5.26 9.62
CA PRO A 150 -2.65 -4.43 9.34
C PRO A 150 -2.76 -4.01 7.87
N GLY A 151 -1.63 -3.77 7.21
CA GLY A 151 -1.60 -3.39 5.80
C GLY A 151 -2.10 -4.49 4.88
N SER A 152 -1.68 -5.74 5.12
CA SER A 152 -2.12 -6.88 4.32
C SER A 152 -3.60 -7.23 4.52
N ARG A 153 -4.10 -7.13 5.76
CA ARG A 153 -5.52 -7.31 6.07
C ARG A 153 -6.37 -6.25 5.36
N LEU A 154 -5.96 -4.98 5.49
CA LEU A 154 -6.61 -3.86 4.82
C LEU A 154 -6.68 -4.07 3.31
N ALA A 155 -5.57 -4.37 2.65
CA ALA A 155 -5.50 -4.60 1.22
C ALA A 155 -6.42 -5.75 0.77
N GLY A 156 -6.43 -6.86 1.53
CA GLY A 156 -7.30 -8.00 1.28
C GLY A 156 -8.80 -7.67 1.39
N ASP A 157 -9.18 -6.83 2.33
CA ASP A 157 -10.58 -6.44 2.55
C ASP A 157 -11.06 -5.41 1.52
N ILE A 158 -10.22 -4.45 1.16
CA ILE A 158 -10.50 -3.51 0.07
C ILE A 158 -10.73 -4.27 -1.23
N LEU A 159 -9.86 -5.24 -1.55
CA LEU A 159 -9.98 -6.05 -2.76
C LEU A 159 -11.28 -6.88 -2.82
N ARG A 160 -11.84 -7.21 -1.66
CA ARG A 160 -13.13 -7.91 -1.51
C ARG A 160 -14.35 -6.99 -1.47
N GLY A 161 -14.16 -5.68 -1.59
CA GLY A 161 -15.24 -4.70 -1.51
C GLY A 161 -15.83 -4.52 -0.10
N ARG A 162 -15.09 -4.89 0.95
CA ARG A 162 -15.57 -4.74 2.33
C ARG A 162 -15.59 -3.28 2.75
N HIS A 163 -16.49 -2.95 3.67
CA HIS A 163 -16.63 -1.65 4.31
C HIS A 163 -16.86 -1.86 5.82
N GLN A 164 -16.12 -1.14 6.66
CA GLN A 164 -16.29 -1.22 8.12
C GLN A 164 -17.37 -0.25 8.60
N ARG A 165 -18.24 -0.70 9.49
CA ARG A 165 -19.31 0.11 10.10
C ARG A 165 -18.81 1.34 10.89
N THR A 166 -17.55 1.38 11.23
CA THR A 166 -16.88 2.55 11.85
C THR A 166 -16.93 3.78 10.95
N PHE A 167 -17.00 3.60 9.64
CA PHE A 167 -17.10 4.67 8.67
C PHE A 167 -18.56 4.75 8.18
N PRO A 168 -19.23 5.92 8.31
CA PRO A 168 -20.56 6.12 7.72
C PRO A 168 -20.46 6.09 6.19
N GLU A 169 -21.55 5.78 5.51
CA GLU A 169 -21.60 5.79 4.04
C GLU A 169 -21.54 7.22 3.48
N GLN A 170 -22.02 8.20 4.26
CA GLN A 170 -22.10 9.60 3.83
C GLN A 170 -21.96 10.57 5.01
N ILE A 171 -21.34 11.71 4.76
CA ILE A 171 -21.24 12.84 5.67
C ILE A 171 -21.62 14.12 4.91
N MET A 172 -22.49 14.95 5.51
CA MET A 172 -22.78 16.30 5.04
C MET A 172 -21.93 17.29 5.82
N ILE A 173 -21.14 18.09 5.13
CA ILE A 173 -20.25 19.09 5.74
C ILE A 173 -20.86 20.46 5.45
N PRO A 174 -21.36 21.19 6.49
CA PRO A 174 -21.95 22.51 6.31
C PRO A 174 -20.94 23.51 5.71
N PRO A 175 -21.43 24.63 5.14
CA PRO A 175 -20.55 25.67 4.59
C PRO A 175 -19.55 26.18 5.60
N GLN A 176 -18.28 26.29 5.19
CA GLN A 176 -17.18 26.84 5.99
C GLN A 176 -16.98 26.13 7.35
N GLN A 177 -17.41 24.89 7.48
CA GLN A 177 -17.26 24.11 8.71
C GLN A 177 -16.28 22.95 8.56
N THR A 178 -15.68 22.60 9.68
CA THR A 178 -14.82 21.43 9.83
C THR A 178 -15.55 20.37 10.65
N GLN A 179 -15.49 19.13 10.18
CA GLN A 179 -16.03 17.97 10.88
C GLN A 179 -14.94 16.91 11.11
N MET A 180 -15.20 15.99 12.04
CA MET A 180 -14.38 14.81 12.26
C MET A 180 -14.81 13.74 11.28
N LEU A 181 -13.87 13.27 10.43
CA LEU A 181 -14.09 12.11 9.58
C LEU A 181 -13.96 10.82 10.39
N PHE A 182 -12.90 10.72 11.19
CA PHE A 182 -12.73 9.68 12.20
C PHE A 182 -11.68 10.08 13.25
N SER A 183 -11.76 9.43 14.43
CA SER A 183 -10.70 9.45 15.44
C SER A 183 -10.51 8.03 15.96
N LEU A 184 -9.31 7.47 15.76
CA LEU A 184 -9.01 6.06 16.04
C LEU A 184 -7.71 5.92 16.84
N PRO A 185 -7.64 5.02 17.83
CA PRO A 185 -6.44 4.82 18.62
C PRO A 185 -5.33 4.12 17.84
N ILE A 186 -4.09 4.52 18.08
CA ILE A 186 -2.89 3.77 17.73
C ILE A 186 -2.19 3.38 19.03
N PRO A 187 -2.44 2.18 19.56
CA PRO A 187 -1.79 1.71 20.77
C PRO A 187 -0.27 1.71 20.62
N THR A 188 0.44 1.90 21.72
CA THR A 188 1.90 1.86 21.74
C THR A 188 2.43 0.57 21.10
N ALA A 189 3.49 0.70 20.29
CA ALA A 189 4.11 -0.36 19.51
C ALA A 189 3.21 -1.01 18.43
N SER A 190 2.07 -0.38 18.11
CA SER A 190 1.19 -0.81 17.02
C SER A 190 1.32 0.11 15.82
N ALA A 191 1.15 -0.46 14.63
CA ALA A 191 0.93 0.26 13.38
C ALA A 191 -0.58 0.35 13.09
N ARG A 192 -1.05 1.48 12.57
CA ARG A 192 -2.39 1.61 12.00
C ARG A 192 -2.27 1.87 10.51
N SER A 193 -2.97 1.06 9.73
CA SER A 193 -3.18 1.27 8.30
C SER A 193 -4.65 1.61 8.06
N THR A 194 -4.91 2.69 7.33
CA THR A 194 -6.27 3.15 6.98
C THR A 194 -6.35 3.47 5.51
N PHE A 195 -7.42 3.03 4.87
CA PHE A 195 -7.74 3.35 3.48
C PHE A 195 -9.23 3.71 3.38
N LEU A 196 -9.51 4.84 2.72
CA LEU A 196 -10.87 5.23 2.37
C LEU A 196 -10.93 5.56 0.88
N ARG A 197 -11.98 5.11 0.20
CA ARG A 197 -12.34 5.57 -1.14
C ARG A 197 -13.49 6.54 -1.00
N LEU A 198 -13.27 7.77 -1.45
CA LEU A 198 -14.11 8.92 -1.15
C LEU A 198 -14.61 9.58 -2.43
N GLN A 199 -15.78 10.20 -2.35
CA GLN A 199 -16.32 11.04 -3.42
C GLN A 199 -16.99 12.26 -2.82
N SER A 200 -16.51 13.45 -3.17
CA SER A 200 -17.06 14.74 -2.75
C SER A 200 -17.72 15.46 -3.91
N ASN A 201 -18.87 16.05 -3.67
CA ASN A 201 -19.57 16.88 -4.67
C ASN A 201 -19.08 18.35 -4.70
N GLY A 202 -18.06 18.69 -3.88
CA GLY A 202 -17.44 20.01 -3.84
C GLY A 202 -16.03 19.94 -3.26
N PRO A 203 -15.30 21.07 -3.20
CA PRO A 203 -13.96 21.13 -2.67
C PRO A 203 -13.95 20.85 -1.17
N VAL A 204 -12.99 20.05 -0.73
CA VAL A 204 -12.73 19.77 0.68
C VAL A 204 -11.24 19.81 1.00
N HIS A 205 -10.90 20.15 2.23
CA HIS A 205 -9.55 19.99 2.76
C HIS A 205 -9.55 18.91 3.83
N LEU A 206 -8.48 18.15 3.92
CA LEU A 206 -8.28 17.11 4.93
C LEU A 206 -7.05 17.40 5.78
N ALA A 207 -7.12 16.97 7.04
CA ALA A 207 -5.94 16.96 7.92
C ALA A 207 -5.90 15.67 8.72
N ASN A 208 -4.76 14.97 8.64
CA ASN A 208 -4.42 13.82 9.45
C ASN A 208 -3.50 14.26 10.59
N LEU A 209 -3.94 14.08 11.81
CA LEU A 209 -3.31 14.55 13.03
C LEU A 209 -3.13 13.40 14.01
N VAL A 210 -2.14 13.51 14.89
CA VAL A 210 -1.99 12.60 16.03
C VAL A 210 -1.92 13.37 17.33
N ARG A 211 -2.64 12.88 18.35
CA ARG A 211 -2.64 13.42 19.70
C ARG A 211 -2.68 12.29 20.73
N PHE A 212 -2.17 12.60 21.91
CA PHE A 212 -2.35 11.69 23.04
C PHE A 212 -3.79 11.69 23.53
N SER A 213 -4.19 10.58 24.17
CA SER A 213 -5.40 10.52 24.98
C SER A 213 -5.42 11.64 26.00
N THR A 214 -6.59 12.22 26.22
CA THR A 214 -6.77 13.19 27.28
C THR A 214 -7.04 12.50 28.63
N PRO A 215 -6.60 13.10 29.77
CA PRO A 215 -7.00 12.60 31.07
C PRO A 215 -8.53 12.59 31.18
N GLY A 216 -9.11 11.46 31.56
CA GLY A 216 -10.52 11.38 31.88
C GLY A 216 -10.85 12.20 33.13
N SER A 217 -12.02 12.81 33.17
CA SER A 217 -12.55 13.34 34.43
C SER A 217 -12.77 12.15 35.39
N SER A 218 -12.18 12.21 36.58
CA SER A 218 -12.54 11.26 37.63
C SER A 218 -14.04 11.35 37.87
N PRO A 219 -14.77 10.22 37.94
CA PRO A 219 -16.08 10.25 38.52
C PRO A 219 -15.91 10.79 39.95
N THR A 220 -16.62 11.83 40.30
CA THR A 220 -16.71 12.33 41.66
C THR A 220 -17.47 11.28 42.48
N PHE A 221 -16.74 10.26 42.94
CA PHE A 221 -17.27 9.43 44.02
C PHE A 221 -17.12 10.21 45.34
N PRO A 222 -18.12 10.19 46.25
CA PRO A 222 -17.94 10.75 47.56
C PRO A 222 -16.71 10.13 48.24
N ASN A 223 -15.86 10.97 48.83
CA ASN A 223 -14.63 10.57 49.51
C ASN A 223 -14.93 9.43 50.50
N ILE A 224 -14.57 8.22 50.15
CA ILE A 224 -14.54 7.09 51.08
C ILE A 224 -13.07 7.03 51.60
N PRO A 225 -12.87 7.32 52.90
CA PRO A 225 -11.52 7.30 53.46
C PRO A 225 -10.88 5.91 53.28
N GLY A 226 -9.72 5.83 52.65
CA GLY A 226 -8.96 4.62 52.43
C GLY A 226 -9.09 4.01 51.01
N PHE A 227 -9.88 4.57 50.12
CA PHE A 227 -9.95 4.11 48.73
C PHE A 227 -9.53 5.23 47.76
N SER A 228 -8.31 5.20 47.29
CA SER A 228 -7.86 6.01 46.17
C SER A 228 -7.96 5.20 44.88
N ILE A 229 -9.09 5.32 44.18
CA ILE A 229 -9.20 4.79 42.82
C ILE A 229 -8.82 5.92 41.87
N SER A 230 -7.54 6.05 41.55
CA SER A 230 -7.06 6.90 40.47
C SER A 230 -7.01 6.12 39.14
N SER A 231 -8.13 5.55 38.71
CA SER A 231 -8.25 5.01 37.37
C SER A 231 -8.72 6.11 36.41
N PHE A 232 -7.81 6.98 35.98
CA PHE A 232 -8.05 7.84 34.82
C PHE A 232 -8.15 6.98 33.57
N SER A 233 -9.34 6.67 33.12
CA SER A 233 -9.52 6.02 31.81
C SER A 233 -9.13 7.02 30.73
N PRO A 234 -8.13 6.71 29.89
CA PRO A 234 -7.74 7.58 28.80
C PRO A 234 -8.92 7.86 27.88
N GLN A 235 -9.23 9.13 27.63
CA GLN A 235 -10.33 9.52 26.75
C GLN A 235 -9.82 9.95 25.38
N MET A 236 -10.61 9.64 24.35
CA MET A 236 -10.37 10.10 23.00
C MET A 236 -10.49 11.65 22.96
N PRO A 237 -9.57 12.36 22.28
CA PRO A 237 -9.69 13.81 22.09
C PRO A 237 -10.98 14.18 21.37
N ILE A 238 -11.70 15.20 21.87
CA ILE A 238 -12.95 15.72 21.27
C ILE A 238 -12.66 16.68 20.11
N LEU A 239 -13.67 16.97 19.28
CA LEU A 239 -13.51 17.79 18.08
C LEU A 239 -12.88 19.17 18.37
N SER A 240 -13.28 19.86 19.43
CA SER A 240 -12.70 21.17 19.78
C SER A 240 -11.22 21.12 20.09
N GLN A 241 -10.74 20.03 20.69
CA GLN A 241 -9.31 19.82 20.95
C GLN A 241 -8.54 19.55 19.65
N TRP A 242 -9.13 18.81 18.71
CA TRP A 242 -8.55 18.59 17.38
C TRP A 242 -8.49 19.89 16.57
N LEU A 243 -9.54 20.72 16.60
CA LEU A 243 -9.58 22.01 15.91
C LEU A 243 -8.55 22.99 16.49
N ASN A 244 -8.43 23.08 17.81
CA ASN A 244 -7.39 23.88 18.43
C ASN A 244 -5.99 23.40 18.01
N PHE A 245 -5.77 22.08 17.99
CA PHE A 245 -4.48 21.50 17.60
C PHE A 245 -4.18 21.72 16.11
N LEU A 246 -5.17 21.62 15.23
CA LEU A 246 -5.03 21.96 13.80
C LEU A 246 -4.52 23.41 13.60
N ASN A 247 -4.93 24.35 14.46
CA ASN A 247 -4.56 25.75 14.34
C ASN A 247 -3.20 26.08 15.01
N THR A 248 -2.80 25.31 16.03
CA THR A 248 -1.64 25.61 16.88
C THR A 248 -0.52 24.57 16.80
N GLY A 249 -0.78 23.40 16.19
CA GLY A 249 0.16 22.29 16.08
C GLY A 249 1.21 22.50 14.99
N ARG A 250 2.36 21.85 15.19
CA ARG A 250 3.44 21.71 14.21
C ARG A 250 3.38 20.35 13.52
N LEU A 251 4.21 20.15 12.52
CA LEU A 251 4.42 18.82 11.94
C LEU A 251 4.90 17.82 13.00
N ALA A 252 4.44 16.57 12.87
CA ALA A 252 4.88 15.48 13.73
C ALA A 252 6.39 15.25 13.59
N GLU A 253 7.07 15.05 14.71
CA GLU A 253 8.52 14.79 14.78
C GLU A 253 8.80 13.49 15.57
N PRO A 254 9.95 12.81 15.30
CA PRO A 254 10.96 13.15 14.30
C PRO A 254 10.45 12.93 12.88
N ARG A 255 10.99 13.72 11.93
CA ARG A 255 10.73 13.51 10.51
C ARG A 255 11.52 12.30 10.01
N ASP A 256 11.04 11.68 8.93
CA ASP A 256 11.79 10.62 8.24
C ASP A 256 13.06 11.15 7.56
N ILE A 257 13.90 10.25 7.11
CA ILE A 257 15.11 10.61 6.35
C ILE A 257 14.71 11.33 5.07
N ILE A 258 15.32 12.49 4.83
CA ILE A 258 15.06 13.33 3.66
C ILE A 258 15.44 12.57 2.38
N PRO A 259 14.57 12.55 1.35
CA PRO A 259 14.88 11.87 0.10
C PRO A 259 16.07 12.51 -0.62
N THR A 260 16.85 11.67 -1.30
CA THR A 260 17.93 12.13 -2.19
C THR A 260 17.33 12.84 -3.40
N LEU A 261 17.64 14.12 -3.58
CA LEU A 261 17.17 14.95 -4.68
C LEU A 261 18.26 15.17 -5.73
N GLY A 262 17.87 15.30 -7.01
CA GLY A 262 18.75 15.68 -8.11
C GLY A 262 19.62 14.56 -8.68
N GLU A 263 20.62 14.95 -9.50
CA GLU A 263 21.50 14.03 -10.24
C GLU A 263 22.44 13.22 -9.35
N ASN A 264 22.79 13.71 -8.18
CA ASN A 264 23.61 12.99 -7.18
C ASN A 264 22.95 11.71 -6.65
N ALA A 265 21.69 11.49 -7.00
CA ALA A 265 20.95 10.26 -6.71
C ALA A 265 21.54 8.99 -7.37
N TYR A 266 22.53 9.12 -8.26
CA TYR A 266 23.13 8.01 -8.98
C TYR A 266 24.53 7.62 -8.48
N GLN A 267 25.14 8.40 -7.59
CA GLN A 267 26.51 8.16 -7.10
C GLN A 267 26.60 7.51 -5.71
N GLY A 268 25.44 7.17 -5.07
CA GLY A 268 25.41 6.59 -3.74
C GLY A 268 24.07 5.89 -3.45
N GLU A 269 23.86 5.51 -2.20
CA GLU A 269 22.58 5.00 -1.73
C GLU A 269 21.47 6.02 -1.97
N LYS A 270 20.47 5.65 -2.78
CA LYS A 270 19.32 6.51 -3.04
C LYS A 270 18.27 6.35 -1.94
N VAL A 271 18.05 7.40 -1.16
CA VAL A 271 16.92 7.48 -0.24
C VAL A 271 15.69 7.97 -0.98
N TYR A 272 14.65 7.15 -1.07
CA TYR A 272 13.38 7.53 -1.71
C TYR A 272 12.49 8.39 -0.79
N GLY A 273 12.64 8.25 0.51
CA GLY A 273 11.80 8.90 1.52
C GLY A 273 10.38 8.30 1.57
N ARG A 274 9.60 8.76 2.56
CA ARG A 274 8.17 8.43 2.68
C ARG A 274 7.31 9.59 2.25
N VAL A 275 6.04 9.29 1.93
CA VAL A 275 5.11 10.27 1.41
C VAL A 275 4.34 10.96 2.53
N ALA A 276 4.30 12.30 2.52
CA ALA A 276 3.24 13.10 3.13
C ALA A 276 2.83 14.19 2.13
N GLY A 277 1.73 13.94 1.42
CA GLY A 277 1.27 14.80 0.34
C GLY A 277 0.05 14.26 -0.39
N VAL A 278 -0.28 14.91 -1.48
CA VAL A 278 -1.34 14.48 -2.40
C VAL A 278 -0.67 13.93 -3.66
N SER A 279 -0.80 12.61 -3.89
CA SER A 279 -0.33 11.97 -5.11
C SER A 279 -1.46 11.86 -6.15
N VAL A 280 -1.11 11.57 -7.41
CA VAL A 280 -2.06 11.28 -8.49
C VAL A 280 -1.86 9.86 -8.96
N GLY A 281 -2.93 9.08 -8.91
CA GLY A 281 -2.95 7.67 -9.29
C GLY A 281 -3.27 6.77 -8.12
N SER A 282 -4.53 6.37 -8.03
CA SER A 282 -5.03 5.40 -7.04
C SER A 282 -5.12 3.99 -7.61
N GLU A 283 -5.11 3.86 -8.95
CA GLU A 283 -5.22 2.59 -9.65
C GLU A 283 -4.34 2.56 -10.90
N TRP A 284 -3.61 1.45 -11.07
CA TRP A 284 -2.93 1.09 -12.32
C TRP A 284 -3.81 0.11 -13.08
N THR A 285 -4.30 0.53 -14.24
CA THR A 285 -5.13 -0.32 -15.10
C THR A 285 -4.41 -0.63 -16.39
N GLY A 286 -4.42 -1.90 -16.81
CA GLY A 286 -3.80 -2.32 -18.06
C GLY A 286 -4.34 -3.62 -18.63
N THR A 287 -4.47 -3.67 -19.95
CA THR A 287 -4.63 -4.92 -20.68
C THR A 287 -3.27 -5.34 -21.23
N VAL A 288 -2.79 -6.47 -20.76
CA VAL A 288 -1.48 -7.01 -21.11
C VAL A 288 -1.60 -7.76 -22.44
N VAL A 289 -1.09 -7.17 -23.49
CA VAL A 289 -1.17 -7.70 -24.87
C VAL A 289 0.23 -7.76 -25.49
N ASP A 290 0.38 -8.48 -26.60
CA ASP A 290 1.68 -8.62 -27.29
C ASP A 290 2.23 -7.29 -27.79
N ARG A 291 1.36 -6.42 -28.34
CA ARG A 291 1.69 -5.08 -28.84
C ARG A 291 0.48 -4.15 -28.71
N PRO A 292 0.69 -2.84 -28.59
CA PRO A 292 -0.41 -1.87 -28.64
C PRO A 292 -1.31 -2.08 -29.86
N GLY A 293 -2.63 -2.09 -29.65
CA GLY A 293 -3.64 -2.33 -30.68
C GLY A 293 -4.02 -3.80 -30.92
N MET A 294 -3.31 -4.74 -30.29
CA MET A 294 -3.75 -6.15 -30.26
C MET A 294 -4.68 -6.40 -29.08
N ASN A 295 -5.45 -7.47 -29.15
CA ASN A 295 -6.41 -7.90 -28.12
C ASN A 295 -6.07 -9.26 -27.52
N VAL A 296 -4.88 -9.78 -27.80
CA VAL A 296 -4.38 -11.07 -27.31
C VAL A 296 -2.99 -10.92 -26.68
N LEU A 297 -2.70 -11.80 -25.73
CA LEU A 297 -1.39 -12.06 -25.19
C LEU A 297 -1.01 -13.50 -25.57
N THR A 298 -0.12 -13.64 -26.54
CA THR A 298 0.38 -14.94 -26.94
C THR A 298 1.18 -15.56 -25.80
N ILE A 299 0.82 -16.79 -25.43
CA ILE A 299 1.56 -17.53 -24.38
C ILE A 299 3.00 -17.78 -24.81
N PRO A 300 3.97 -17.84 -23.88
CA PRO A 300 5.35 -18.19 -24.22
C PRO A 300 5.44 -19.60 -24.81
N TYR A 301 6.53 -19.88 -25.53
CA TYR A 301 6.80 -21.25 -25.99
C TYR A 301 6.90 -22.22 -24.81
N PRO A 302 6.59 -23.53 -25.01
CA PRO A 302 6.76 -24.54 -23.97
C PRO A 302 8.15 -24.48 -23.32
N GLY A 303 8.20 -24.50 -21.99
CA GLY A 303 9.41 -24.33 -21.19
C GLY A 303 9.85 -22.90 -20.92
N TYR A 304 9.28 -21.91 -21.62
CA TYR A 304 9.64 -20.49 -21.48
C TYR A 304 8.65 -19.70 -20.62
N ALA A 305 9.10 -18.52 -20.20
CA ALA A 305 8.32 -17.56 -19.44
C ALA A 305 8.61 -16.12 -19.88
N PHE A 306 7.67 -15.22 -19.59
CA PHE A 306 7.92 -13.79 -19.57
C PHE A 306 7.34 -13.16 -18.30
N SER A 307 7.89 -12.02 -17.89
CA SER A 307 7.53 -11.35 -16.66
C SER A 307 7.31 -9.87 -16.85
N TYR A 308 6.38 -9.33 -16.08
CA TYR A 308 6.02 -7.91 -15.97
C TYR A 308 6.37 -7.40 -14.58
N PRO A 309 7.32 -6.46 -14.44
CA PRO A 309 7.61 -5.83 -13.15
C PRO A 309 6.44 -5.01 -12.63
N LEU A 310 6.21 -5.07 -11.32
CA LEU A 310 5.14 -4.41 -10.60
C LEU A 310 5.73 -3.38 -9.64
N SER A 311 5.16 -2.17 -9.59
CA SER A 311 5.57 -1.08 -8.69
C SER A 311 7.05 -0.70 -8.83
N THR A 312 7.53 -0.60 -10.07
CA THR A 312 8.92 -0.27 -10.35
C THR A 312 9.30 1.15 -9.92
N VAL A 313 10.54 1.27 -9.44
CA VAL A 313 11.17 2.53 -9.04
C VAL A 313 12.45 2.76 -9.83
N SER A 314 12.99 3.98 -9.83
CA SER A 314 14.10 4.38 -10.71
C SER A 314 15.39 3.54 -10.58
N THR A 315 15.64 2.90 -9.44
CA THR A 315 16.80 2.02 -9.22
C THR A 315 16.46 0.53 -9.29
N ALA A 316 15.23 0.18 -9.65
CA ALA A 316 14.77 -1.21 -9.69
C ALA A 316 13.71 -1.38 -10.79
N THR A 317 14.10 -1.08 -12.03
CA THR A 317 13.23 -1.19 -13.22
C THR A 317 13.26 -2.57 -13.85
N LEU A 318 14.13 -3.48 -13.38
CA LEU A 318 14.42 -4.77 -13.98
C LEU A 318 14.77 -4.67 -15.49
N GLY A 319 15.39 -3.55 -15.89
CA GLY A 319 15.83 -3.28 -17.26
C GLY A 319 14.76 -2.69 -18.19
N THR A 320 13.50 -2.56 -17.73
CA THR A 320 12.42 -2.01 -18.56
C THR A 320 12.45 -0.49 -18.68
N GLN A 321 13.22 0.19 -17.84
CA GLN A 321 13.26 1.65 -17.67
C GLN A 321 11.91 2.28 -17.25
N GLN A 322 10.89 1.47 -17.02
CA GLN A 322 9.56 1.93 -16.59
C GLN A 322 9.58 2.31 -15.12
N ILE A 323 9.04 3.47 -14.77
CA ILE A 323 8.81 3.93 -13.40
C ILE A 323 7.30 4.03 -13.19
N GLN A 324 6.76 3.21 -12.28
CA GLN A 324 5.33 3.13 -12.01
C GLN A 324 4.88 4.00 -10.83
N SER A 325 5.83 4.65 -10.14
CA SER A 325 5.55 5.49 -8.97
C SER A 325 4.65 6.66 -9.28
N ALA A 326 3.57 6.85 -8.50
CA ALA A 326 2.64 7.96 -8.66
C ALA A 326 3.33 9.32 -8.38
N PRO A 327 3.11 10.34 -9.23
CA PRO A 327 3.63 11.70 -8.99
C PRO A 327 2.91 12.37 -7.82
N LEU A 328 3.56 13.36 -7.19
CA LEU A 328 2.98 14.19 -6.13
C LEU A 328 2.55 15.56 -6.69
N LEU A 329 1.29 15.95 -6.46
CA LEU A 329 0.77 17.30 -6.73
C LEU A 329 1.27 18.30 -5.69
N ALA A 330 1.24 17.89 -4.43
CA ALA A 330 1.69 18.70 -3.30
C ALA A 330 2.30 17.79 -2.24
N ARG A 331 3.36 18.26 -1.56
CA ARG A 331 4.05 17.53 -0.50
C ARG A 331 4.81 18.46 0.42
N TYR A 332 5.21 17.98 1.57
CA TYR A 332 6.21 18.69 2.37
C TYR A 332 7.61 18.55 1.74
N PRO A 333 8.47 19.59 1.85
CA PRO A 333 9.79 19.60 1.20
C PRO A 333 10.69 18.43 1.60
N ASP A 334 10.55 17.93 2.82
CA ASP A 334 11.34 16.86 3.42
C ASP A 334 10.81 15.45 3.15
N THR A 335 9.80 15.29 2.30
CA THR A 335 9.17 14.00 2.00
C THR A 335 9.41 13.56 0.56
N ALA A 336 9.03 12.32 0.23
CA ALA A 336 9.22 11.72 -1.10
C ALA A 336 8.67 12.60 -2.22
N THR A 337 9.35 12.59 -3.38
CA THR A 337 8.91 13.31 -4.59
C THR A 337 7.90 12.53 -5.43
N ARG A 338 7.80 11.23 -5.17
CA ARG A 338 6.85 10.30 -5.79
C ARG A 338 6.39 9.29 -4.73
N ALA A 339 5.24 8.68 -4.93
CA ALA A 339 4.81 7.54 -4.12
C ALA A 339 5.56 6.27 -4.57
N ASN A 340 6.86 6.19 -4.21
CA ASN A 340 7.78 5.20 -4.75
C ASN A 340 7.43 3.74 -4.41
N GLY A 341 6.66 3.49 -3.36
CA GLY A 341 6.17 2.15 -3.03
C GLY A 341 4.81 1.83 -3.64
N ASN A 342 4.11 2.81 -4.22
CA ASN A 342 2.72 2.71 -4.66
C ASN A 342 1.77 2.12 -3.58
N TYR A 343 2.09 2.34 -2.29
CA TYR A 343 1.28 1.83 -1.19
C TYR A 343 -0.15 2.36 -1.25
N GLY A 344 -1.12 1.45 -1.22
CA GLY A 344 -2.53 1.76 -1.39
C GLY A 344 -2.99 1.82 -2.86
N VAL A 345 -2.09 1.80 -3.84
CA VAL A 345 -2.46 1.75 -5.27
C VAL A 345 -2.98 0.37 -5.63
N GLN A 346 -4.14 0.32 -6.25
CA GLN A 346 -4.73 -0.91 -6.79
C GLN A 346 -4.15 -1.20 -8.17
N TYR A 347 -3.67 -2.42 -8.39
CA TYR A 347 -3.33 -2.93 -9.73
C TYR A 347 -4.49 -3.76 -10.24
N ARG A 348 -4.96 -3.44 -11.46
CA ARG A 348 -6.03 -4.15 -12.16
C ARG A 348 -5.57 -4.48 -13.58
N LEU A 349 -5.17 -5.73 -13.78
CA LEU A 349 -4.57 -6.20 -15.00
C LEU A 349 -5.46 -7.25 -15.66
N THR A 350 -5.61 -7.18 -16.98
CA THR A 350 -6.28 -8.18 -17.79
C THR A 350 -5.31 -8.81 -18.76
N LEU A 351 -5.18 -10.14 -18.73
CA LEU A 351 -4.29 -10.91 -19.60
C LEU A 351 -5.15 -11.80 -20.52
N PRO A 352 -5.41 -11.39 -21.76
CA PRO A 352 -6.15 -12.19 -22.75
C PRO A 352 -5.21 -13.24 -23.37
N LEU A 353 -4.91 -14.31 -22.62
CA LEU A 353 -4.01 -15.40 -23.04
C LEU A 353 -4.50 -16.09 -24.30
N TYR A 354 -3.60 -16.35 -25.25
CA TYR A 354 -3.89 -17.02 -26.51
C TYR A 354 -2.83 -18.10 -26.81
N ASN A 355 -3.29 -19.30 -27.16
CA ASN A 355 -2.43 -20.41 -27.57
C ASN A 355 -2.38 -20.50 -29.10
N PRO A 356 -1.30 -20.06 -29.78
CA PRO A 356 -1.18 -20.14 -31.23
C PRO A 356 -0.77 -21.53 -31.73
N THR A 357 -0.47 -22.47 -30.83
CA THR A 357 0.07 -23.79 -31.21
C THR A 357 -1.04 -24.76 -31.61
N ARG A 358 -0.64 -25.86 -32.21
CA ARG A 358 -1.55 -26.97 -32.61
C ARG A 358 -1.79 -27.99 -31.49
N GLN A 359 -1.24 -27.75 -30.31
CA GLN A 359 -1.37 -28.62 -29.14
C GLN A 359 -1.94 -27.86 -27.95
N SER A 360 -2.64 -28.56 -27.08
CA SER A 360 -3.05 -27.98 -25.79
C SER A 360 -1.82 -27.62 -24.96
N GLN A 361 -1.82 -26.41 -24.39
CA GLN A 361 -0.73 -25.89 -23.58
C GLN A 361 -1.17 -25.65 -22.13
N ARG A 362 -0.32 -26.03 -21.21
CA ARG A 362 -0.50 -25.76 -19.77
C ARG A 362 0.23 -24.47 -19.42
N VAL A 363 -0.49 -23.45 -18.94
CA VAL A 363 0.04 -22.13 -18.63
C VAL A 363 -0.20 -21.81 -17.17
N SER A 364 0.80 -21.31 -16.47
CA SER A 364 0.67 -20.87 -15.08
C SER A 364 1.02 -19.39 -14.92
N LEU A 365 0.39 -18.77 -13.93
CA LEU A 365 0.67 -17.41 -13.49
C LEU A 365 1.19 -17.43 -12.04
N SER A 366 2.23 -16.64 -11.77
CA SER A 366 2.83 -16.50 -10.45
C SER A 366 3.22 -15.04 -10.17
N ILE A 367 3.29 -14.69 -8.89
CA ILE A 367 3.96 -13.46 -8.42
C ILE A 367 5.27 -13.89 -7.76
N GLN A 368 6.37 -13.23 -8.11
CA GLN A 368 7.71 -13.57 -7.64
C GLN A 368 8.44 -12.31 -7.15
N THR A 369 9.43 -12.48 -6.30
CA THR A 369 10.22 -11.37 -5.74
C THR A 369 11.71 -11.59 -6.04
N PRO A 370 12.16 -11.31 -7.29
CA PRO A 370 13.56 -11.46 -7.67
C PRO A 370 14.46 -10.41 -6.99
N PHE A 371 15.76 -10.58 -7.11
CA PHE A 371 16.70 -9.51 -6.79
C PHE A 371 16.48 -8.31 -7.73
N LYS A 372 16.65 -7.12 -7.16
CA LYS A 372 16.55 -5.85 -7.91
C LYS A 372 17.70 -5.73 -8.89
N GLN A 373 17.41 -5.23 -10.08
CA GLN A 373 18.41 -4.89 -11.09
C GLN A 373 17.89 -3.77 -11.99
N ASN A 374 18.81 -2.98 -12.53
CA ASN A 374 18.50 -1.87 -13.42
C ASN A 374 18.94 -2.11 -14.88
N VAL A 375 19.80 -3.08 -15.07
CA VAL A 375 20.33 -3.42 -16.39
C VAL A 375 19.33 -4.33 -17.11
N ALA A 376 19.10 -4.06 -18.39
CA ALA A 376 18.32 -4.94 -19.24
C ALA A 376 18.95 -6.34 -19.26
N SER A 377 18.15 -7.34 -18.93
CA SER A 377 18.58 -8.73 -18.97
C SER A 377 17.40 -9.61 -19.37
N ASN A 378 17.72 -10.77 -19.94
CA ASN A 378 16.75 -11.81 -20.24
C ASN A 378 16.68 -12.85 -19.12
N ARG A 379 16.90 -12.42 -17.87
CA ARG A 379 16.93 -13.32 -16.71
C ARG A 379 16.48 -12.62 -15.44
N LEU A 380 15.85 -13.37 -14.55
CA LEU A 380 15.64 -13.01 -13.15
C LEU A 380 16.53 -13.85 -12.26
N THR A 381 17.04 -13.25 -11.20
CA THR A 381 17.88 -13.91 -10.21
C THR A 381 17.13 -14.06 -8.90
N PHE A 382 17.16 -15.27 -8.36
CA PHE A 382 16.60 -15.65 -7.08
C PHE A 382 17.67 -16.28 -6.19
N ILE A 383 17.34 -16.64 -4.96
CA ILE A 383 18.24 -17.34 -4.04
C ILE A 383 17.47 -18.41 -3.26
N GLU A 384 18.08 -19.54 -3.03
CA GLU A 384 17.50 -20.63 -2.24
C GLU A 384 18.46 -21.04 -1.10
N PRO A 385 17.99 -21.09 0.16
CA PRO A 385 16.73 -20.54 0.65
C PRO A 385 16.68 -19.01 0.51
N PRO A 386 15.49 -18.38 0.40
CA PRO A 386 15.36 -16.95 0.22
C PRO A 386 15.91 -16.16 1.41
N GLN A 387 16.12 -14.85 1.25
CA GLN A 387 16.57 -13.97 2.33
C GLN A 387 15.56 -13.94 3.49
N GLY A 388 16.01 -13.56 4.70
CA GLY A 388 15.14 -13.49 5.86
C GLY A 388 14.08 -12.38 5.79
N GLN A 389 14.37 -11.30 5.05
CA GLN A 389 13.51 -10.12 4.96
C GLN A 389 12.31 -10.36 4.05
N VAL A 390 11.12 -10.06 4.56
CA VAL A 390 9.89 -10.12 3.78
C VAL A 390 9.76 -8.86 2.94
N PHE A 391 9.54 -9.04 1.63
CA PHE A 391 9.40 -7.97 0.63
C PHE A 391 7.97 -7.78 0.14
N PHE A 392 7.08 -8.74 0.36
CA PHE A 392 5.68 -8.61 0.01
C PHE A 392 4.80 -9.39 0.98
N ARG A 393 3.77 -8.73 1.51
CA ARG A 393 2.67 -9.34 2.27
C ARG A 393 1.37 -8.79 1.73
N GLY A 394 0.63 -9.56 0.95
CA GLY A 394 -0.60 -9.04 0.38
C GLY A 394 -1.47 -10.12 -0.26
N THR A 395 -2.71 -9.75 -0.50
CA THR A 395 -3.67 -10.62 -1.19
C THR A 395 -3.71 -10.27 -2.67
N VAL A 396 -3.65 -11.30 -3.52
CA VAL A 396 -3.82 -11.20 -4.97
C VAL A 396 -5.10 -11.96 -5.35
N ARG A 397 -5.96 -11.33 -6.16
CA ARG A 397 -7.17 -11.92 -6.72
C ARG A 397 -6.95 -12.29 -8.18
N PHE A 398 -7.30 -13.52 -8.52
CA PHE A 398 -7.40 -13.99 -9.90
C PHE A 398 -8.85 -14.20 -10.28
N THR A 399 -9.25 -13.71 -11.45
CA THR A 399 -10.58 -13.94 -12.03
C THR A 399 -10.40 -14.52 -13.43
N TYR A 400 -10.95 -15.70 -13.70
CA TYR A 400 -10.81 -16.38 -14.99
C TYR A 400 -11.97 -17.36 -15.20
N SER A 401 -12.19 -17.79 -16.45
CA SER A 401 -13.09 -18.91 -16.73
C SER A 401 -12.31 -20.23 -16.65
N ASP A 402 -12.87 -21.22 -15.96
CA ASP A 402 -12.30 -22.58 -15.93
C ASP A 402 -12.55 -23.36 -17.23
N ASP A 403 -12.15 -24.64 -17.26
CA ASP A 403 -12.32 -25.49 -18.45
C ASP A 403 -13.78 -25.83 -18.79
N PHE A 404 -14.70 -25.55 -17.87
CA PHE A 404 -16.16 -25.70 -18.04
C PHE A 404 -16.85 -24.37 -18.40
N GLY A 405 -16.09 -23.27 -18.58
CA GLY A 405 -16.61 -21.93 -18.87
C GLY A 405 -17.18 -21.20 -17.66
N GLN A 406 -17.03 -21.74 -16.44
CA GLN A 406 -17.50 -21.09 -15.22
C GLN A 406 -16.49 -20.06 -14.74
N THR A 407 -16.97 -18.88 -14.35
CA THR A 407 -16.11 -17.83 -13.77
C THR A 407 -15.65 -18.24 -12.39
N GLN A 408 -14.34 -18.35 -12.24
CA GLN A 408 -13.65 -18.59 -10.98
C GLN A 408 -13.07 -17.29 -10.44
N GLN A 409 -13.15 -17.12 -9.12
CA GLN A 409 -12.51 -16.01 -8.43
C GLN A 409 -11.71 -16.59 -7.26
N ARG A 410 -10.38 -16.52 -7.36
CA ARG A 410 -9.47 -17.07 -6.34
C ARG A 410 -8.65 -15.98 -5.71
N TYR A 411 -8.44 -16.10 -4.40
CA TYR A 411 -7.65 -15.16 -3.60
C TYR A 411 -6.49 -15.90 -2.97
N PHE A 412 -5.29 -15.35 -3.12
CA PHE A 412 -4.08 -15.88 -2.52
C PHE A 412 -3.44 -14.82 -1.65
N HIS A 413 -3.25 -15.15 -0.36
CA HIS A 413 -2.41 -14.36 0.51
C HIS A 413 -0.95 -14.80 0.32
N LEU A 414 -0.09 -13.86 -0.05
CA LEU A 414 1.32 -14.10 -0.32
C LEU A 414 2.16 -13.46 0.78
N VAL A 415 3.18 -14.20 1.25
CA VAL A 415 4.27 -13.68 2.08
C VAL A 415 5.56 -14.07 1.40
N GLN A 416 6.17 -13.13 0.67
CA GLN A 416 7.36 -13.39 -0.12
C GLN A 416 8.57 -12.63 0.42
N ARG A 417 9.70 -13.31 0.42
CA ARG A 417 10.98 -12.81 0.88
C ARG A 417 11.82 -12.33 -0.31
N GLN A 418 12.87 -11.54 -0.03
CA GLN A 418 13.80 -11.11 -1.06
C GLN A 418 14.48 -12.31 -1.74
N GLY A 419 14.51 -12.31 -3.05
CA GLY A 419 15.08 -13.37 -3.86
C GLY A 419 14.23 -14.64 -3.91
N GLN A 420 12.94 -14.58 -3.61
CA GLN A 420 12.05 -15.74 -3.58
C GLN A 420 11.38 -15.97 -4.92
N GLN A 421 11.50 -17.20 -5.43
CA GLN A 421 10.65 -17.70 -6.51
C GLN A 421 9.22 -17.87 -6.01
N GLY A 422 8.25 -17.47 -6.84
CA GLY A 422 6.83 -17.66 -6.54
C GLY A 422 6.32 -19.00 -7.06
N GLU A 423 5.43 -19.61 -6.29
CA GLU A 423 4.67 -20.76 -6.73
C GLU A 423 3.61 -20.37 -7.77
N SER A 424 3.15 -21.34 -8.56
CA SER A 424 2.03 -21.15 -9.49
C SER A 424 0.74 -20.92 -8.73
N LEU A 425 0.16 -19.71 -8.86
CA LEU A 425 -1.09 -19.33 -8.19
C LEU A 425 -2.30 -19.91 -8.91
N ILE A 426 -2.28 -19.86 -10.25
CA ILE A 426 -3.25 -20.53 -11.10
C ILE A 426 -2.55 -21.26 -12.23
N THR A 427 -3.16 -22.33 -12.70
CA THR A 427 -2.72 -23.09 -13.87
C THR A 427 -3.95 -23.36 -14.75
N LEU A 428 -3.81 -23.09 -16.04
CA LEU A 428 -4.89 -23.18 -17.03
C LEU A 428 -4.44 -24.07 -18.18
N THR A 429 -5.37 -24.80 -18.77
CA THR A 429 -5.13 -25.53 -20.01
C THR A 429 -5.78 -24.73 -21.15
N LEU A 430 -4.99 -24.32 -22.13
CA LEU A 430 -5.47 -23.65 -23.34
C LEU A 430 -5.43 -24.64 -24.51
N PRO A 431 -6.60 -24.95 -25.12
CA PRO A 431 -6.62 -25.81 -26.30
C PRO A 431 -5.95 -25.14 -27.50
N PRO A 432 -5.66 -25.88 -28.57
CA PRO A 432 -5.11 -25.33 -29.81
C PRO A 432 -5.97 -24.16 -30.33
N GLY A 433 -5.34 -23.01 -30.62
CA GLY A 433 -6.06 -21.79 -31.05
C GLY A 433 -6.98 -21.19 -30.00
N GLY A 434 -6.98 -21.72 -28.78
CA GLY A 434 -7.86 -21.28 -27.70
C GLY A 434 -7.37 -20.00 -27.01
N SER A 435 -8.32 -19.24 -26.49
CA SER A 435 -8.06 -18.02 -25.70
C SER A 435 -8.71 -18.10 -24.34
N ARG A 436 -8.09 -17.46 -23.34
CA ARG A 436 -8.66 -17.31 -21.99
C ARG A 436 -8.22 -16.01 -21.36
N SER A 437 -9.18 -15.20 -20.94
CA SER A 437 -8.91 -13.97 -20.23
C SER A 437 -8.69 -14.23 -18.74
N VAL A 438 -7.62 -13.66 -18.18
CA VAL A 438 -7.29 -13.72 -16.76
C VAL A 438 -7.21 -12.30 -16.21
N GLY A 439 -8.05 -11.98 -15.21
CA GLY A 439 -7.92 -10.79 -14.39
C GLY A 439 -6.97 -11.03 -13.23
N VAL A 440 -6.07 -10.09 -12.97
CA VAL A 440 -5.15 -10.10 -11.83
C VAL A 440 -5.30 -8.78 -11.09
N GLU A 441 -5.71 -8.84 -9.84
CA GLU A 441 -5.94 -7.64 -9.04
C GLU A 441 -5.30 -7.76 -7.65
N PHE A 442 -4.71 -6.66 -7.18
CA PHE A 442 -4.18 -6.54 -5.83
C PHE A 442 -4.01 -5.07 -5.47
N ILE A 443 -3.97 -4.77 -4.15
CA ILE A 443 -3.55 -3.47 -3.65
C ILE A 443 -2.13 -3.61 -3.14
N TYR A 444 -1.26 -2.70 -3.56
CA TYR A 444 0.14 -2.74 -3.14
C TYR A 444 0.24 -2.39 -1.65
N PRO A 445 0.67 -3.33 -0.80
CA PRO A 445 0.59 -3.17 0.65
C PRO A 445 1.71 -2.25 1.19
N PRO A 446 1.50 -1.54 2.32
CA PRO A 446 2.47 -0.60 2.89
C PRO A 446 3.77 -1.28 3.36
N ASP A 447 3.74 -2.58 3.62
CA ASP A 447 4.90 -3.35 4.09
C ASP A 447 5.71 -3.97 2.94
N ALA A 448 5.39 -3.63 1.68
CA ALA A 448 6.07 -4.20 0.53
C ALA A 448 7.33 -3.41 0.14
N THR A 449 8.30 -4.13 -0.41
CA THR A 449 9.52 -3.57 -1.01
C THR A 449 9.55 -3.94 -2.49
N PRO A 450 9.25 -3.01 -3.40
CA PRO A 450 9.19 -3.28 -4.84
C PRO A 450 10.58 -3.47 -5.47
N PRO A 451 10.64 -4.02 -6.70
CA PRO A 451 9.53 -4.58 -7.45
C PRO A 451 9.27 -6.06 -7.18
N GLN A 452 8.03 -6.50 -7.36
CA GLN A 452 7.66 -7.87 -7.65
C GLN A 452 7.52 -8.05 -9.16
N VAL A 453 7.33 -9.29 -9.62
CA VAL A 453 7.03 -9.57 -11.03
C VAL A 453 5.80 -10.48 -11.15
N LEU A 454 4.93 -10.17 -12.11
CA LEU A 454 3.89 -11.08 -12.58
C LEU A 454 4.48 -11.91 -13.72
N THR A 455 4.56 -13.22 -13.54
CA THR A 455 5.15 -14.15 -14.51
C THR A 455 4.10 -15.02 -15.15
N VAL A 456 4.16 -15.16 -16.46
CA VAL A 456 3.40 -16.12 -17.27
C VAL A 456 4.38 -17.18 -17.79
N LYS A 457 4.12 -18.46 -17.52
CA LYS A 457 4.98 -19.58 -17.92
C LYS A 457 4.15 -20.64 -18.63
N THR A 458 4.63 -21.12 -19.77
CA THR A 458 4.11 -22.32 -20.42
C THR A 458 4.96 -23.52 -20.02
N TRP A 459 4.31 -24.58 -19.55
CA TRP A 459 5.00 -25.79 -19.11
C TRP A 459 5.45 -26.63 -20.31
N GLU A 460 6.55 -27.37 -20.15
CA GLU A 460 6.96 -28.34 -21.15
C GLU A 460 5.93 -29.47 -21.25
N SER A 461 5.69 -29.96 -22.47
CA SER A 461 4.82 -31.11 -22.68
C SER A 461 5.46 -32.36 -22.07
N GLY A 462 4.78 -32.98 -21.09
CA GLY A 462 5.25 -34.22 -20.46
C GLY A 462 5.84 -34.07 -19.04
N VAL A 463 5.86 -32.87 -18.46
CA VAL A 463 6.17 -32.68 -17.04
C VAL A 463 4.85 -32.59 -16.27
N ASN A 464 4.48 -33.63 -15.54
CA ASN A 464 3.35 -33.72 -14.62
C ASN A 464 3.65 -32.96 -13.30
#